data_2936d4c62ec881f69448b6eb1f6f9192
#
_entry.id   2936d4c62ec881f69448b6eb1f6f9192
#
_cell.length_a   1.000
_cell.length_b   1.000
_cell.length_c   1.000
_cell.angle_alpha   90.00
_cell.angle_beta   90.00
_cell.angle_gamma   90.00
#
_symmetry.space_group_name_H-M   'P 1'
#
loop_
_entity.id
_entity.type
_entity.pdbx_description
1 polymer ?
#
loop_
_entity_poly.entity_id
_entity_poly.type
_entity_poly.pdbx_seq_one_letter_code
_entity_poly.pdbx_strand_id
1 'polypeptide(L)'
;MSRDVYVCSKPLQYFNVRNIDYESTAREKVLVIIGFFRDAHSFFEKVKQLDDSWTEVLYFDSMFQFDRYLFTHPAETLFAEIDVSFIYGIFHKLSRFKRMYVFEEGFGAYRNRMDDSKGLKRKINQWTGAGDHVGYAKFLTGQYLYKPDLYRQLYPDYAKELRSFRRPFMERLREELPMFLNFSTGHEEFLTLRGKSIGIYITNHEINEKILATLEAERERFDLIYVKLHPHIQETIALKDHPVKIIQSNIMVEFLFILLLDNGNKLTIFHESSTSIIWFQNLVENRNLGKPFEEYDGVAAYIQSETL
;
A
#
# COMPACT_ATOMS: atom_id res chain seq x y z
N MET A 1 10.88 23.32 -16.74
CA MET A 1 10.27 23.65 -15.42
C MET A 1 10.66 22.56 -14.45
N SER A 2 10.96 22.91 -13.21
CA SER A 2 11.27 21.89 -12.19
C SER A 2 9.97 21.31 -11.64
N ARG A 3 9.86 19.98 -11.58
CA ARG A 3 8.67 19.27 -11.09
C ARG A 3 9.05 18.12 -10.18
N ASP A 4 8.25 17.90 -9.15
CA ASP A 4 8.29 16.69 -8.35
C ASP A 4 7.17 15.75 -8.80
N VAL A 5 7.52 14.50 -9.06
CA VAL A 5 6.62 13.48 -9.61
C VAL A 5 6.37 12.41 -8.58
N TYR A 6 5.10 12.17 -8.25
CA TYR A 6 4.64 11.18 -7.28
C TYR A 6 3.88 10.08 -8.03
N VAL A 7 4.35 8.85 -7.94
CA VAL A 7 3.80 7.72 -8.72
C VAL A 7 3.03 6.79 -7.81
N CYS A 8 1.78 6.51 -8.19
CA CYS A 8 0.88 5.62 -7.45
C CYS A 8 0.26 4.59 -8.39
N SER A 9 0.29 3.33 -8.02
CA SER A 9 -0.36 2.22 -8.72
C SER A 9 -1.47 1.54 -7.89
N LYS A 10 -1.78 2.11 -6.71
CA LYS A 10 -2.82 1.64 -5.78
C LYS A 10 -3.31 2.80 -4.90
N PRO A 11 -4.55 2.74 -4.36
CA PRO A 11 -5.07 3.76 -3.46
C PRO A 11 -4.24 3.96 -2.18
N LEU A 12 -3.65 2.88 -1.60
CA LEU A 12 -2.76 2.99 -0.44
C LEU A 12 -1.52 3.84 -0.73
N GLN A 13 -0.97 3.74 -1.92
CA GLN A 13 0.17 4.56 -2.33
C GLN A 13 -0.20 6.03 -2.45
N TYR A 14 -1.38 6.33 -3.00
CA TYR A 14 -1.90 7.69 -3.02
C TYR A 14 -2.10 8.24 -1.60
N PHE A 15 -2.65 7.45 -0.68
CA PHE A 15 -2.73 7.81 0.73
C PHE A 15 -1.35 8.16 1.32
N ASN A 16 -0.34 7.34 1.02
CA ASN A 16 1.03 7.55 1.51
C ASN A 16 1.69 8.79 0.91
N VAL A 17 1.58 9.03 -0.40
CA VAL A 17 2.19 10.22 -1.00
C VAL A 17 1.57 11.53 -0.50
N ARG A 18 0.29 11.54 -0.12
CA ARG A 18 -0.34 12.67 0.56
C ARG A 18 0.20 12.93 1.97
N ASN A 19 0.86 11.93 2.56
CA ASN A 19 1.47 12.03 3.89
C ASN A 19 2.98 12.33 3.83
N ILE A 20 3.55 12.49 2.64
CA ILE A 20 4.95 12.89 2.47
C ILE A 20 5.09 14.38 2.78
N ASP A 21 5.96 14.70 3.76
CA ASP A 21 6.38 16.06 4.08
C ASP A 21 7.74 16.31 3.40
N TYR A 22 7.69 16.97 2.26
CA TYR A 22 8.86 17.28 1.47
C TYR A 22 8.87 18.76 1.09
N GLU A 23 9.85 19.48 1.59
CA GLU A 23 10.09 20.86 1.18
C GLU A 23 10.61 20.88 -0.27
N SER A 24 9.69 21.05 -1.18
CA SER A 24 9.98 21.09 -2.60
C SER A 24 10.43 22.49 -3.03
N THR A 25 11.51 22.52 -3.81
CA THR A 25 11.90 23.69 -4.60
C THR A 25 11.30 23.68 -6.00
N ALA A 26 10.58 22.61 -6.35
CA ALA A 26 9.90 22.49 -7.62
C ALA A 26 8.67 23.41 -7.70
N ARG A 27 8.38 23.87 -8.91
CA ARG A 27 7.20 24.70 -9.19
C ARG A 27 5.93 23.88 -9.32
N GLU A 28 6.07 22.62 -9.67
CA GLU A 28 4.95 21.73 -10.00
C GLU A 28 5.04 20.45 -9.16
N LYS A 29 3.89 20.08 -8.58
CA LYS A 29 3.68 18.77 -7.95
C LYS A 29 2.79 17.96 -8.86
N VAL A 30 3.34 16.93 -9.49
CA VAL A 30 2.63 16.09 -10.45
C VAL A 30 2.33 14.74 -9.81
N LEU A 31 1.05 14.41 -9.68
CA LEU A 31 0.61 13.07 -9.30
C LEU A 31 0.42 12.23 -10.55
N VAL A 32 0.97 11.05 -10.55
CA VAL A 32 0.82 10.03 -11.59
C VAL A 32 0.08 8.83 -11.02
N ILE A 33 -1.04 8.46 -11.62
CA ILE A 33 -1.82 7.26 -11.28
C ILE A 33 -1.66 6.25 -12.42
N ILE A 34 -1.17 5.06 -12.08
CA ILE A 34 -1.00 3.95 -13.03
C ILE A 34 -2.18 2.98 -12.90
N GLY A 35 -2.75 2.57 -14.03
CA GLY A 35 -3.96 1.76 -14.12
C GLY A 35 -3.79 0.28 -13.76
N PHE A 36 -3.11 -0.05 -12.65
CA PHE A 36 -2.85 -1.44 -12.25
C PHE A 36 -3.88 -2.03 -11.28
N PHE A 37 -4.87 -1.26 -10.88
CA PHE A 37 -5.90 -1.72 -9.96
C PHE A 37 -7.30 -1.51 -10.55
N ARG A 38 -8.25 -2.26 -10.01
CA ARG A 38 -9.65 -2.15 -10.41
C ARG A 38 -10.16 -0.74 -10.17
N ASP A 39 -10.91 -0.20 -11.11
CA ASP A 39 -11.50 1.14 -11.07
C ASP A 39 -10.48 2.31 -11.02
N ALA A 40 -9.22 2.07 -11.44
CA ALA A 40 -8.15 3.06 -11.40
C ALA A 40 -8.49 4.36 -12.15
N HIS A 41 -9.16 4.27 -13.30
CA HIS A 41 -9.57 5.45 -14.05
C HIS A 41 -10.65 6.26 -13.30
N SER A 42 -11.63 5.59 -12.71
CA SER A 42 -12.65 6.25 -11.88
C SER A 42 -12.03 6.92 -10.65
N PHE A 43 -11.05 6.26 -10.02
CA PHE A 43 -10.28 6.82 -8.93
C PHE A 43 -9.50 8.07 -9.36
N PHE A 44 -8.81 8.01 -10.50
CA PHE A 44 -8.10 9.16 -11.09
C PHE A 44 -9.02 10.37 -11.29
N GLU A 45 -10.20 10.16 -11.93
CA GLU A 45 -11.15 11.26 -12.16
C GLU A 45 -11.62 11.91 -10.85
N LYS A 46 -11.89 11.10 -9.82
CA LYS A 46 -12.27 11.60 -8.51
C LYS A 46 -11.13 12.36 -7.82
N VAL A 47 -9.90 11.84 -7.86
CA VAL A 47 -8.73 12.52 -7.30
C VAL A 47 -8.53 13.86 -8.00
N LYS A 48 -8.57 13.89 -9.33
CA LYS A 48 -8.42 15.10 -10.12
C LYS A 48 -9.49 16.16 -9.82
N GLN A 49 -10.69 15.72 -9.48
CA GLN A 49 -11.82 16.61 -9.16
C GLN A 49 -11.79 17.12 -7.72
N LEU A 50 -11.36 16.29 -6.75
CA LEU A 50 -11.57 16.52 -5.33
C LEU A 50 -10.30 16.89 -4.55
N ASP A 51 -9.11 16.69 -5.14
CA ASP A 51 -7.83 17.00 -4.49
C ASP A 51 -7.05 18.06 -5.24
N ASP A 52 -7.11 19.28 -4.75
CA ASP A 52 -6.45 20.46 -5.29
C ASP A 52 -4.98 20.63 -4.84
N SER A 53 -4.45 19.68 -4.06
CA SER A 53 -3.07 19.72 -3.58
C SER A 53 -2.02 19.45 -4.66
N TRP A 54 -2.44 19.01 -5.84
CA TRP A 54 -1.61 18.68 -6.98
C TRP A 54 -1.69 19.76 -8.07
N THR A 55 -0.55 20.15 -8.61
CA THR A 55 -0.52 21.06 -9.79
C THR A 55 -1.09 20.37 -11.03
N GLU A 56 -0.81 19.07 -11.16
CA GLU A 56 -1.28 18.24 -12.27
C GLU A 56 -1.52 16.81 -11.78
N VAL A 57 -2.60 16.18 -12.27
CA VAL A 57 -2.88 14.76 -12.06
C VAL A 57 -2.93 14.08 -13.41
N LEU A 58 -2.10 13.06 -13.61
CA LEU A 58 -1.95 12.30 -14.85
C LEU A 58 -2.36 10.84 -14.65
N TYR A 59 -2.92 10.24 -15.69
CA TYR A 59 -3.27 8.83 -15.73
C TYR A 59 -2.52 8.13 -16.86
N PHE A 60 -1.97 6.96 -16.57
CA PHE A 60 -1.36 6.08 -17.56
C PHE A 60 -1.87 4.65 -17.39
N ASP A 61 -2.21 3.98 -18.49
CA ASP A 61 -2.66 2.58 -18.46
C ASP A 61 -1.54 1.60 -18.15
N SER A 62 -0.29 2.02 -18.27
CA SER A 62 0.86 1.14 -18.05
C SER A 62 2.12 1.90 -17.62
N MET A 63 3.05 1.18 -16.97
CA MET A 63 4.39 1.71 -16.67
C MET A 63 5.14 2.16 -17.92
N PHE A 64 4.94 1.50 -19.07
CA PHE A 64 5.60 1.89 -20.30
C PHE A 64 5.22 3.31 -20.78
N GLN A 65 3.94 3.67 -20.65
CA GLN A 65 3.48 5.03 -20.98
C GLN A 65 4.06 6.05 -20.01
N PHE A 66 4.10 5.73 -18.72
CA PHE A 66 4.75 6.57 -17.71
C PHE A 66 6.25 6.72 -17.97
N ASP A 67 6.97 5.63 -18.27
CA ASP A 67 8.39 5.66 -18.59
C ASP A 67 8.67 6.58 -19.78
N ARG A 68 7.85 6.49 -20.83
CA ARG A 68 7.95 7.40 -21.99
C ARG A 68 7.70 8.86 -21.60
N TYR A 69 6.74 9.10 -20.73
CA TYR A 69 6.47 10.44 -20.20
C TYR A 69 7.67 10.96 -19.41
N LEU A 70 8.18 10.20 -18.45
CA LEU A 70 9.34 10.60 -17.65
C LEU A 70 10.61 10.82 -18.49
N PHE A 71 10.77 10.05 -19.55
CA PHE A 71 11.89 10.26 -20.49
C PHE A 71 11.83 11.63 -21.16
N THR A 72 10.67 12.13 -21.50
CA THR A 72 10.48 13.43 -22.18
C THR A 72 10.26 14.59 -21.21
N HIS A 73 9.81 14.31 -19.97
CA HIS A 73 9.49 15.29 -18.93
C HIS A 73 10.29 14.98 -17.65
N PRO A 74 11.58 15.39 -17.58
CA PRO A 74 12.42 15.08 -16.43
C PRO A 74 11.86 15.66 -15.12
N ALA A 75 12.07 14.91 -14.03
CA ALA A 75 11.68 15.30 -12.68
C ALA A 75 12.86 15.92 -11.90
N GLU A 76 12.58 16.85 -11.00
CA GLU A 76 13.53 17.26 -9.96
C GLU A 76 13.64 16.15 -8.92
N THR A 77 12.50 15.70 -8.42
CA THR A 77 12.40 14.59 -7.48
C THR A 77 11.35 13.59 -7.95
N LEU A 78 11.67 12.31 -7.91
CA LEU A 78 10.76 11.21 -8.19
C LEU A 78 10.44 10.48 -6.88
N PHE A 79 9.15 10.31 -6.58
CA PHE A 79 8.65 9.50 -5.48
C PHE A 79 7.95 8.29 -6.05
N ALA A 80 8.38 7.08 -5.68
CA ALA A 80 7.82 5.83 -6.16
C ALA A 80 7.78 4.79 -5.03
N GLU A 81 7.02 3.73 -5.20
CA GLU A 81 6.91 2.64 -4.22
C GLU A 81 8.13 1.72 -4.20
N ILE A 82 8.81 1.60 -5.36
CA ILE A 82 9.94 0.68 -5.55
C ILE A 82 11.07 1.34 -6.34
N ASP A 83 12.28 0.87 -6.10
CA ASP A 83 13.53 1.28 -6.78
C ASP A 83 14.28 0.10 -7.44
N VAL A 84 13.71 -1.10 -7.38
CA VAL A 84 14.34 -2.33 -7.92
C VAL A 84 14.28 -2.44 -9.46
N SER A 85 13.74 -1.44 -10.15
CA SER A 85 13.68 -1.40 -11.60
C SER A 85 14.98 -0.89 -12.22
N PHE A 86 15.56 -1.67 -13.13
CA PHE A 86 16.73 -1.25 -13.90
C PHE A 86 16.46 -0.01 -14.77
N ILE A 87 15.19 0.23 -15.15
CA ILE A 87 14.76 1.39 -15.94
C ILE A 87 15.04 2.68 -15.17
N TYR A 88 14.73 2.72 -13.88
CA TYR A 88 15.06 3.90 -13.05
C TYR A 88 16.56 4.15 -12.99
N GLY A 89 17.39 3.09 -12.93
CA GLY A 89 18.84 3.25 -13.00
C GLY A 89 19.33 3.84 -14.34
N ILE A 90 18.71 3.45 -15.46
CA ILE A 90 18.96 4.06 -16.76
C ILE A 90 18.52 5.53 -16.77
N PHE A 91 17.32 5.82 -16.28
CA PHE A 91 16.79 7.18 -16.24
C PHE A 91 17.64 8.11 -15.35
N HIS A 92 18.13 7.61 -14.22
CA HIS A 92 19.09 8.37 -13.41
C HIS A 92 20.36 8.72 -14.20
N LYS A 93 20.97 7.75 -14.88
CA LYS A 93 22.15 8.00 -15.74
C LYS A 93 21.88 8.98 -16.86
N LEU A 94 20.67 9.03 -17.38
CA LEU A 94 20.22 9.98 -18.41
C LEU A 94 19.69 11.30 -17.81
N SER A 95 19.86 11.51 -16.51
CA SER A 95 19.39 12.70 -15.78
C SER A 95 17.90 13.00 -15.97
N ARG A 96 17.07 11.94 -16.01
CA ARG A 96 15.62 12.08 -16.09
C ARG A 96 15.00 12.40 -14.74
N PHE A 97 15.73 12.19 -13.64
CA PHE A 97 15.45 12.75 -12.31
C PHE A 97 16.78 13.03 -11.59
N LYS A 98 16.76 13.99 -10.65
CA LYS A 98 17.95 14.32 -9.84
C LYS A 98 17.95 13.57 -8.53
N ARG A 99 16.79 13.41 -7.90
CA ARG A 99 16.59 12.72 -6.63
C ARG A 99 15.49 11.70 -6.78
N MET A 100 15.60 10.60 -6.04
CA MET A 100 14.55 9.60 -5.95
C MET A 100 14.36 9.20 -4.50
N TYR A 101 13.12 9.16 -4.06
CA TYR A 101 12.71 8.60 -2.80
C TYR A 101 11.73 7.46 -3.05
N VAL A 102 11.90 6.37 -2.31
CA VAL A 102 10.83 5.38 -2.17
C VAL A 102 10.03 5.67 -0.93
N PHE A 103 8.80 5.21 -0.91
CA PHE A 103 7.92 5.35 0.25
C PHE A 103 7.32 3.99 0.61
N GLU A 104 7.07 3.82 1.91
CA GLU A 104 6.49 2.59 2.43
C GLU A 104 5.16 2.27 1.76
N GLU A 105 5.03 1.04 1.31
CA GLU A 105 3.76 0.42 0.94
C GLU A 105 3.56 -0.84 1.79
N GLY A 106 3.16 -0.62 3.04
CA GLY A 106 3.01 -1.71 4.00
C GLY A 106 4.31 -2.47 4.27
N PHE A 107 4.19 -3.76 4.59
CA PHE A 107 5.30 -4.58 5.06
C PHE A 107 6.45 -4.79 4.07
N GLY A 108 6.17 -4.67 2.77
CA GLY A 108 7.18 -4.84 1.71
C GLY A 108 8.42 -3.98 1.89
N ALA A 109 8.26 -2.79 2.50
CA ALA A 109 9.36 -1.87 2.77
C ALA A 109 10.37 -2.41 3.81
N TYR A 110 9.95 -3.33 4.69
CA TYR A 110 10.79 -3.90 5.75
C TYR A 110 11.33 -5.30 5.43
N ARG A 111 11.03 -5.83 4.24
CA ARG A 111 11.48 -7.16 3.83
C ARG A 111 12.88 -7.14 3.26
N ASN A 112 13.66 -8.14 3.64
CA ASN A 112 14.93 -8.44 3.00
C ASN A 112 14.67 -9.22 1.69
N ARG A 113 15.29 -8.78 0.59
CA ARG A 113 15.24 -9.38 -0.75
C ARG A 113 13.84 -9.47 -1.37
N MET A 114 13.55 -8.56 -2.27
CA MET A 114 12.36 -8.60 -3.13
C MET A 114 12.66 -9.08 -4.55
N ASP A 115 13.92 -9.05 -4.99
CA ASP A 115 14.31 -9.46 -6.35
C ASP A 115 15.41 -10.53 -6.32
N ASP A 116 15.02 -11.77 -6.59
CA ASP A 116 15.92 -12.93 -6.80
C ASP A 116 16.43 -13.00 -8.25
N SER A 117 16.66 -11.88 -8.91
CA SER A 117 17.08 -11.86 -10.29
C SER A 117 18.39 -12.62 -10.50
N LYS A 118 18.42 -13.48 -11.54
CA LYS A 118 19.56 -14.32 -11.90
C LYS A 118 20.04 -14.01 -13.31
N GLY A 119 21.26 -14.45 -13.64
CA GLY A 119 21.81 -14.37 -15.00
C GLY A 119 21.95 -12.95 -15.53
N LEU A 120 21.44 -12.70 -16.74
CA LEU A 120 21.58 -11.42 -17.44
C LEU A 120 20.84 -10.28 -16.72
N LYS A 121 19.66 -10.54 -16.17
CA LYS A 121 18.88 -9.54 -15.42
C LYS A 121 19.68 -8.99 -14.23
N ARG A 122 20.34 -9.87 -13.46
CA ARG A 122 21.19 -9.48 -12.34
C ARG A 122 22.36 -8.58 -12.79
N LYS A 123 23.01 -8.90 -13.92
CA LYS A 123 24.08 -8.06 -14.47
C LYS A 123 23.56 -6.68 -14.88
N ILE A 124 22.38 -6.60 -15.50
CA ILE A 124 21.73 -5.34 -15.86
C ILE A 124 21.42 -4.52 -14.61
N ASN A 125 20.82 -5.12 -13.57
CA ASN A 125 20.53 -4.46 -12.31
C ASN A 125 21.81 -3.91 -11.66
N GLN A 126 22.87 -4.71 -11.58
CA GLN A 126 24.17 -4.26 -11.06
C GLN A 126 24.76 -3.10 -11.85
N TRP A 127 24.71 -3.17 -13.18
CA TRP A 127 25.22 -2.11 -14.06
C TRP A 127 24.40 -0.81 -13.94
N THR A 128 23.09 -0.90 -13.83
CA THR A 128 22.20 0.25 -13.68
C THR A 128 22.17 0.79 -12.24
N GLY A 129 22.63 0.02 -11.27
CA GLY A 129 22.61 0.36 -9.86
C GLY A 129 21.27 0.10 -9.19
N ALA A 130 20.36 -0.67 -9.83
CA ALA A 130 19.14 -1.15 -9.17
C ALA A 130 19.50 -2.09 -8.01
N GLY A 131 18.78 -1.97 -6.89
CA GLY A 131 18.90 -2.85 -5.74
C GLY A 131 18.23 -4.20 -5.95
N ASP A 132 18.45 -5.13 -5.04
CA ASP A 132 17.77 -6.43 -4.95
C ASP A 132 16.60 -6.40 -3.95
N HIS A 133 16.46 -5.34 -3.20
CA HIS A 133 15.32 -5.04 -2.32
C HIS A 133 15.05 -3.54 -2.26
N VAL A 134 13.85 -3.19 -1.80
CA VAL A 134 13.40 -1.80 -1.78
C VAL A 134 14.30 -0.97 -0.84
N GLY A 135 14.70 0.20 -1.32
CA GLY A 135 15.55 1.13 -0.58
C GLY A 135 17.05 1.00 -0.87
N TYR A 136 17.51 0.02 -1.66
CA TYR A 136 18.94 -0.24 -1.85
C TYR A 136 19.51 0.13 -3.22
N ALA A 137 18.72 0.66 -4.13
CA ALA A 137 19.27 1.13 -5.42
C ALA A 137 20.30 2.23 -5.21
N LYS A 138 21.43 2.16 -5.94
CA LYS A 138 22.54 3.13 -5.79
C LYS A 138 22.14 4.57 -6.09
N PHE A 139 21.17 4.77 -6.96
CA PHE A 139 20.63 6.07 -7.36
C PHE A 139 19.58 6.63 -6.41
N LEU A 140 19.14 5.86 -5.42
CA LEU A 140 18.15 6.30 -4.46
C LEU A 140 18.75 7.31 -3.47
N THR A 141 18.02 8.37 -3.18
CA THR A 141 18.37 9.39 -2.19
C THR A 141 18.00 8.94 -0.77
N GLY A 142 16.80 8.39 -0.60
CA GLY A 142 16.30 7.93 0.70
C GLY A 142 14.94 7.30 0.60
N GLN A 143 14.34 7.04 1.77
CA GLN A 143 12.99 6.48 1.83
C GLN A 143 12.15 7.10 2.95
N TYR A 144 10.83 7.14 2.72
CA TYR A 144 9.81 7.54 3.67
C TYR A 144 9.19 6.31 4.30
N LEU A 145 9.23 6.22 5.63
CA LEU A 145 8.73 5.10 6.42
C LEU A 145 7.88 5.60 7.59
N TYR A 146 6.90 4.82 8.01
CA TYR A 146 6.20 5.09 9.25
C TYR A 146 7.06 4.78 10.48
N LYS A 147 7.98 3.81 10.35
CA LYS A 147 8.87 3.37 11.42
C LYS A 147 10.35 3.35 10.96
N PRO A 148 10.96 4.53 10.73
CA PRO A 148 12.35 4.60 10.28
C PRO A 148 13.35 4.01 11.29
N ASP A 149 13.05 4.07 12.60
CA ASP A 149 13.92 3.52 13.64
C ASP A 149 13.90 1.99 13.64
N LEU A 150 12.74 1.37 13.41
CA LEU A 150 12.67 -0.07 13.17
C LEU A 150 13.51 -0.47 11.96
N TYR A 151 13.43 0.30 10.87
CA TYR A 151 14.22 0.03 9.68
C TYR A 151 15.73 0.09 9.98
N ARG A 152 16.20 1.07 10.78
CA ARG A 152 17.59 1.13 11.23
C ARG A 152 18.00 -0.06 12.08
N GLN A 153 17.11 -0.57 12.92
CA GLN A 153 17.38 -1.78 13.72
C GLN A 153 17.53 -3.03 12.85
N LEU A 154 16.66 -3.18 11.83
CA LEU A 154 16.71 -4.29 10.88
C LEU A 154 17.92 -4.21 9.94
N TYR A 155 18.29 -2.98 9.56
CA TYR A 155 19.33 -2.70 8.56
C TYR A 155 20.34 -1.66 9.09
N PRO A 156 21.20 -2.02 10.05
CA PRO A 156 22.13 -1.06 10.70
C PRO A 156 23.13 -0.44 9.71
N ASP A 157 23.46 -1.14 8.62
CA ASP A 157 24.38 -0.65 7.57
C ASP A 157 23.71 0.23 6.51
N TYR A 158 22.42 0.54 6.67
CA TYR A 158 21.73 1.38 5.72
C TYR A 158 22.22 2.83 5.77
N ALA A 159 22.88 3.28 4.69
CA ALA A 159 23.59 4.55 4.64
C ALA A 159 22.78 5.71 4.03
N LYS A 160 21.57 5.46 3.53
CA LYS A 160 20.76 6.48 2.88
C LYS A 160 19.82 7.18 3.86
N GLU A 161 19.22 8.27 3.39
CA GLU A 161 18.32 9.06 4.20
C GLU A 161 17.06 8.25 4.55
N LEU A 162 16.67 8.27 5.84
CA LEU A 162 15.41 7.75 6.33
C LEU A 162 14.58 8.93 6.84
N ARG A 163 13.38 9.07 6.32
CA ARG A 163 12.42 10.09 6.70
C ARG A 163 11.14 9.48 7.24
N SER A 164 10.58 10.10 8.26
CA SER A 164 9.23 9.78 8.70
C SER A 164 8.20 10.44 7.78
N PHE A 165 7.06 9.80 7.63
CA PHE A 165 5.88 10.48 7.13
C PHE A 165 5.46 11.63 8.08
N ARG A 166 4.72 12.59 7.54
CA ARG A 166 4.26 13.77 8.28
C ARG A 166 3.45 13.42 9.51
N ARG A 167 2.61 12.39 9.41
CA ARG A 167 1.74 11.91 10.48
C ARG A 167 1.83 10.41 10.65
N PRO A 168 1.61 9.88 11.87
CA PRO A 168 1.47 8.45 12.09
C PRO A 168 0.34 7.85 11.23
N PHE A 169 0.50 6.59 10.83
CA PHE A 169 -0.43 5.90 9.92
C PHE A 169 -1.88 5.99 10.39
N MET A 170 -2.15 5.61 11.63
CA MET A 170 -3.52 5.55 12.18
C MET A 170 -4.17 6.93 12.33
N GLU A 171 -3.40 7.95 12.69
CA GLU A 171 -3.88 9.32 12.77
C GLU A 171 -4.27 9.82 11.38
N ARG A 172 -3.37 9.63 10.40
CA ARG A 172 -3.61 10.02 9.02
C ARG A 172 -4.79 9.28 8.41
N LEU A 173 -4.96 7.99 8.72
CA LEU A 173 -6.06 7.18 8.23
C LEU A 173 -7.42 7.73 8.68
N ARG A 174 -7.56 8.18 9.94
CA ARG A 174 -8.79 8.82 10.41
C ARG A 174 -9.04 10.18 9.76
N GLU A 175 -8.01 11.00 9.59
CA GLU A 175 -8.13 12.30 8.93
C GLU A 175 -8.62 12.18 7.48
N GLU A 176 -8.10 11.19 6.74
CA GLU A 176 -8.39 11.02 5.32
C GLU A 176 -9.67 10.20 5.06
N LEU A 177 -10.26 9.56 6.07
CA LEU A 177 -11.45 8.72 5.90
C LEU A 177 -12.58 9.41 5.12
N PRO A 178 -13.00 10.66 5.42
CA PRO A 178 -14.08 11.31 4.69
C PRO A 178 -13.80 11.46 3.19
N MET A 179 -12.55 11.80 2.83
CA MET A 179 -12.16 11.95 1.43
C MET A 179 -12.13 10.60 0.72
N PHE A 180 -11.57 9.56 1.34
CA PHE A 180 -11.51 8.23 0.74
C PHE A 180 -12.88 7.55 0.63
N LEU A 181 -13.83 7.86 1.48
CA LEU A 181 -15.23 7.47 1.29
C LEU A 181 -15.82 8.09 0.00
N ASN A 182 -15.50 9.34 -0.30
CA ASN A 182 -15.92 9.97 -1.57
C ASN A 182 -15.27 9.30 -2.80
N PHE A 183 -14.05 8.77 -2.67
CA PHE A 183 -13.38 8.03 -3.74
C PHE A 183 -13.94 6.62 -3.92
N SER A 184 -14.54 6.06 -2.89
CA SER A 184 -15.03 4.68 -2.87
C SER A 184 -16.50 4.59 -3.30
N THR A 185 -16.94 3.37 -3.60
CA THR A 185 -18.33 3.03 -3.91
C THR A 185 -18.72 1.74 -3.16
N GLY A 186 -20.01 1.55 -2.91
CA GLY A 186 -20.53 0.33 -2.28
C GLY A 186 -20.10 0.16 -0.80
N HIS A 187 -19.85 1.26 -0.11
CA HIS A 187 -19.50 1.26 1.31
C HIS A 187 -20.68 1.67 2.22
N GLU A 188 -21.82 2.00 1.66
CA GLU A 188 -22.97 2.59 2.33
C GLU A 188 -23.52 1.67 3.44
N GLU A 189 -23.51 0.34 3.23
CA GLU A 189 -23.94 -0.62 4.26
C GLU A 189 -23.07 -0.53 5.51
N PHE A 190 -21.77 -0.29 5.37
CA PHE A 190 -20.84 -0.22 6.51
C PHE A 190 -21.00 1.05 7.34
N LEU A 191 -21.55 2.13 6.76
CA LEU A 191 -21.88 3.35 7.49
C LEU A 191 -22.95 3.15 8.56
N THR A 192 -23.79 2.15 8.41
CA THR A 192 -24.95 1.89 9.28
C THR A 192 -24.70 0.77 10.31
N LEU A 193 -23.67 -0.05 10.13
CA LEU A 193 -23.35 -1.12 11.07
C LEU A 193 -22.84 -0.57 12.40
N ARG A 194 -23.48 -0.96 13.51
CA ARG A 194 -23.15 -0.52 14.86
C ARG A 194 -23.17 -1.69 15.85
N GLY A 195 -22.16 -1.76 16.72
CA GLY A 195 -22.13 -2.66 17.86
C GLY A 195 -22.19 -4.16 17.51
N LYS A 196 -21.75 -4.53 16.30
CA LYS A 196 -21.78 -5.91 15.80
C LYS A 196 -20.47 -6.63 16.02
N SER A 197 -20.53 -7.96 16.15
CA SER A 197 -19.40 -8.85 16.03
C SER A 197 -19.26 -9.27 14.56
N ILE A 198 -18.15 -8.92 13.91
CA ILE A 198 -17.95 -9.09 12.47
C ILE A 198 -16.68 -9.89 12.20
N GLY A 199 -16.84 -11.03 11.53
CA GLY A 199 -15.74 -11.80 10.96
C GLY A 199 -15.42 -11.30 9.54
N ILE A 200 -14.16 -10.97 9.24
CA ILE A 200 -13.75 -10.55 7.90
C ILE A 200 -12.59 -11.42 7.44
N TYR A 201 -12.76 -12.10 6.32
CA TYR A 201 -11.66 -12.76 5.62
C TYR A 201 -11.09 -11.84 4.54
N ILE A 202 -9.81 -11.51 4.64
CA ILE A 202 -9.05 -10.80 3.61
C ILE A 202 -8.32 -11.85 2.79
N THR A 203 -8.72 -12.02 1.54
CA THR A 203 -8.06 -13.00 0.66
C THR A 203 -6.69 -12.51 0.21
N ASN A 204 -5.80 -13.44 -0.04
CA ASN A 204 -4.58 -13.21 -0.80
C ASN A 204 -4.89 -13.33 -2.32
N HIS A 205 -3.93 -13.77 -3.15
CA HIS A 205 -4.15 -13.97 -4.59
C HIS A 205 -5.13 -15.09 -4.92
N GLU A 206 -5.39 -15.99 -3.96
CA GLU A 206 -6.32 -17.11 -4.07
C GLU A 206 -7.24 -17.17 -2.85
N ILE A 207 -8.40 -17.82 -3.00
CA ILE A 207 -9.31 -18.10 -1.89
C ILE A 207 -8.83 -19.36 -1.19
N ASN A 208 -8.58 -19.27 0.12
CA ASN A 208 -8.11 -20.39 0.91
C ASN A 208 -9.29 -21.11 1.60
N GLU A 209 -9.59 -22.31 1.12
CA GLU A 209 -10.68 -23.17 1.65
C GLU A 209 -10.55 -23.46 3.15
N LYS A 210 -9.32 -23.56 3.68
CA LYS A 210 -9.12 -23.78 5.12
C LYS A 210 -9.57 -22.61 5.95
N ILE A 211 -9.39 -21.37 5.44
CA ILE A 211 -9.87 -20.18 6.10
C ILE A 211 -11.39 -20.12 6.08
N LEU A 212 -12.00 -20.46 4.95
CA LEU A 212 -13.45 -20.55 4.85
C LEU A 212 -14.03 -21.58 5.84
N ALA A 213 -13.45 -22.77 5.89
CA ALA A 213 -13.86 -23.80 6.85
C ALA A 213 -13.70 -23.34 8.31
N THR A 214 -12.65 -22.58 8.64
CA THR A 214 -12.45 -22.00 9.97
C THR A 214 -13.53 -20.97 10.29
N LEU A 215 -13.84 -20.08 9.34
CA LEU A 215 -14.92 -19.09 9.46
C LEU A 215 -16.28 -19.74 9.69
N GLU A 216 -16.57 -20.81 8.98
CA GLU A 216 -17.82 -21.59 9.15
C GLU A 216 -17.89 -22.25 10.52
N ALA A 217 -16.81 -22.87 10.97
CA ALA A 217 -16.74 -23.49 12.28
C ALA A 217 -16.93 -22.48 13.44
N GLU A 218 -16.53 -21.23 13.24
CA GLU A 218 -16.67 -20.16 14.23
C GLU A 218 -17.89 -19.25 13.97
N ARG A 219 -18.77 -19.61 13.05
CA ARG A 219 -19.86 -18.74 12.57
C ARG A 219 -20.75 -18.18 13.68
N GLU A 220 -21.06 -18.96 14.70
CA GLU A 220 -21.95 -18.53 15.80
C GLU A 220 -21.36 -17.39 16.64
N ARG A 221 -20.06 -17.10 16.50
CA ARG A 221 -19.39 -15.98 17.16
C ARG A 221 -19.69 -14.62 16.53
N PHE A 222 -20.23 -14.62 15.31
CA PHE A 222 -20.36 -13.42 14.49
C PHE A 222 -21.82 -13.11 14.14
N ASP A 223 -22.20 -11.83 14.25
CA ASP A 223 -23.44 -11.34 13.66
C ASP A 223 -23.38 -11.36 12.13
N LEU A 224 -22.20 -11.05 11.57
CA LEU A 224 -21.96 -10.94 10.13
C LEU A 224 -20.59 -11.52 9.77
N ILE A 225 -20.52 -12.15 8.60
CA ILE A 225 -19.26 -12.62 8.01
C ILE A 225 -19.11 -12.05 6.62
N TYR A 226 -17.97 -11.43 6.38
CA TYR A 226 -17.59 -10.85 5.11
C TYR A 226 -16.32 -11.46 4.53
N VAL A 227 -16.23 -11.44 3.20
CA VAL A 227 -14.99 -11.72 2.46
C VAL A 227 -14.62 -10.51 1.63
N LYS A 228 -13.43 -9.96 1.88
CA LYS A 228 -12.82 -8.90 1.07
C LYS A 228 -11.85 -9.54 0.09
N LEU A 229 -12.24 -9.56 -1.18
CA LEU A 229 -11.43 -10.15 -2.24
C LEU A 229 -10.20 -9.28 -2.56
N HIS A 230 -9.07 -9.95 -2.81
CA HIS A 230 -7.90 -9.29 -3.39
C HIS A 230 -8.26 -8.75 -4.79
N PRO A 231 -7.75 -7.57 -5.20
CA PRO A 231 -8.10 -6.96 -6.50
C PRO A 231 -7.87 -7.85 -7.73
N HIS A 232 -7.00 -8.84 -7.63
CA HIS A 232 -6.72 -9.78 -8.72
C HIS A 232 -7.70 -10.97 -8.82
N ILE A 233 -8.55 -11.18 -7.81
CA ILE A 233 -9.54 -12.27 -7.83
C ILE A 233 -10.77 -11.79 -8.59
N GLN A 234 -11.06 -12.46 -9.72
CA GLN A 234 -12.22 -12.16 -10.55
C GLN A 234 -13.35 -13.20 -10.38
N GLU A 235 -12.99 -14.43 -10.00
CA GLU A 235 -13.95 -15.53 -9.87
C GLU A 235 -14.31 -15.78 -8.39
N THR A 236 -15.61 -15.87 -8.12
CA THR A 236 -16.17 -16.08 -6.78
C THR A 236 -16.86 -17.44 -6.64
N ILE A 237 -16.63 -18.37 -7.58
CA ILE A 237 -17.29 -19.69 -7.61
C ILE A 237 -17.08 -20.45 -6.30
N ALA A 238 -15.87 -20.39 -5.74
CA ALA A 238 -15.54 -21.02 -4.48
C ALA A 238 -16.36 -20.51 -3.27
N LEU A 239 -16.99 -19.33 -3.38
CA LEU A 239 -17.77 -18.72 -2.30
C LEU A 239 -19.28 -18.97 -2.41
N LYS A 240 -19.77 -19.62 -3.49
CA LYS A 240 -21.22 -19.76 -3.74
C LYS A 240 -21.94 -20.58 -2.67
N ASP A 241 -21.28 -21.58 -2.13
CA ASP A 241 -21.86 -22.52 -1.16
C ASP A 241 -21.61 -22.10 0.30
N HIS A 242 -20.89 -20.99 0.50
CA HIS A 242 -20.57 -20.47 1.83
C HIS A 242 -21.51 -19.34 2.25
N PRO A 243 -21.99 -19.31 3.50
CA PRO A 243 -22.89 -18.28 4.02
C PRO A 243 -22.15 -16.99 4.37
N VAL A 244 -21.35 -16.48 3.43
CA VAL A 244 -20.53 -15.27 3.58
C VAL A 244 -21.01 -14.18 2.64
N LYS A 245 -20.83 -12.92 3.03
CA LYS A 245 -21.10 -11.76 2.18
C LYS A 245 -19.81 -11.28 1.54
N ILE A 246 -19.79 -11.14 0.21
CA ILE A 246 -18.66 -10.57 -0.50
C ILE A 246 -18.73 -9.05 -0.41
N ILE A 247 -17.65 -8.42 0.05
CA ILE A 247 -17.53 -6.96 0.04
C ILE A 247 -17.33 -6.48 -1.39
N GLN A 248 -18.37 -5.91 -1.98
CA GLN A 248 -18.37 -5.36 -3.33
C GLN A 248 -17.72 -3.96 -3.41
N SER A 249 -17.57 -3.31 -2.26
CA SER A 249 -16.97 -1.99 -2.18
C SER A 249 -15.50 -1.99 -2.63
N ASN A 250 -15.09 -0.97 -3.36
CA ASN A 250 -13.68 -0.72 -3.70
C ASN A 250 -12.94 0.08 -2.62
N ILE A 251 -13.56 0.29 -1.45
CA ILE A 251 -12.90 0.91 -0.29
C ILE A 251 -11.65 0.12 0.09
N MET A 252 -10.58 0.82 0.42
CA MET A 252 -9.38 0.19 0.98
C MET A 252 -9.72 -0.49 2.30
N VAL A 253 -9.11 -1.64 2.54
CA VAL A 253 -9.40 -2.44 3.74
C VAL A 253 -9.08 -1.70 5.03
N GLU A 254 -8.06 -0.87 5.03
CA GLU A 254 -7.65 -0.06 6.17
C GLU A 254 -8.74 0.98 6.54
N PHE A 255 -9.32 1.63 5.55
CA PHE A 255 -10.45 2.57 5.77
C PHE A 255 -11.72 1.83 6.20
N LEU A 256 -11.98 0.65 5.65
CA LEU A 256 -13.09 -0.18 6.09
C LEU A 256 -12.97 -0.55 7.57
N PHE A 257 -11.76 -0.93 8.03
CA PHE A 257 -11.55 -1.26 9.43
C PHE A 257 -11.79 -0.06 10.35
N ILE A 258 -11.21 1.10 10.03
CA ILE A 258 -11.45 2.32 10.83
C ILE A 258 -12.94 2.65 10.87
N LEU A 259 -13.62 2.62 9.73
CA LEU A 259 -15.06 2.89 9.67
C LEU A 259 -15.86 1.96 10.57
N LEU A 260 -15.57 0.66 10.52
CA LEU A 260 -16.27 -0.32 11.34
C LEU A 260 -15.94 -0.20 12.84
N LEU A 261 -14.66 0.02 13.18
CA LEU A 261 -14.20 0.20 14.56
C LEU A 261 -14.78 1.47 15.21
N ASP A 262 -14.74 2.59 14.48
CA ASP A 262 -15.28 3.88 14.97
C ASP A 262 -16.82 3.81 15.14
N ASN A 263 -17.47 2.89 14.46
CA ASN A 263 -18.88 2.53 14.65
C ASN A 263 -19.13 1.58 15.84
N GLY A 264 -18.11 1.26 16.64
CA GLY A 264 -18.22 0.41 17.82
C GLY A 264 -18.38 -1.09 17.53
N ASN A 265 -18.05 -1.54 16.31
CA ASN A 265 -18.08 -2.96 15.98
C ASN A 265 -16.83 -3.67 16.52
N LYS A 266 -16.96 -4.97 16.81
CA LYS A 266 -15.83 -5.86 17.15
C LYS A 266 -15.43 -6.64 15.90
N LEU A 267 -14.15 -6.56 15.53
CA LEU A 267 -13.65 -7.21 14.32
C LEU A 267 -12.73 -8.38 14.65
N THR A 268 -12.99 -9.51 14.01
CA THR A 268 -12.05 -10.65 13.92
C THR A 268 -11.63 -10.78 12.47
N ILE A 269 -10.32 -10.64 12.21
CA ILE A 269 -9.77 -10.62 10.85
C ILE A 269 -9.02 -11.92 10.57
N PHE A 270 -9.49 -12.65 9.57
CA PHE A 270 -8.86 -13.85 9.06
C PHE A 270 -8.03 -13.50 7.82
N HIS A 271 -6.77 -13.91 7.80
CA HIS A 271 -5.88 -13.59 6.68
C HIS A 271 -4.68 -14.52 6.58
N GLU A 272 -3.93 -14.42 5.49
CA GLU A 272 -2.66 -15.10 5.26
C GLU A 272 -1.55 -14.05 5.19
N SER A 273 -1.04 -13.64 6.36
CA SER A 273 0.05 -12.66 6.49
C SER A 273 -0.20 -11.34 5.75
N SER A 274 -1.45 -10.84 5.81
CA SER A 274 -1.79 -9.54 5.22
C SER A 274 -1.07 -8.40 5.95
N THR A 275 -0.45 -7.52 5.19
CA THR A 275 0.28 -6.36 5.71
C THR A 275 -0.64 -5.28 6.29
N SER A 276 -1.88 -5.22 5.82
CA SER A 276 -2.88 -4.26 6.31
C SER A 276 -3.21 -4.43 7.78
N ILE A 277 -3.02 -5.64 8.35
CA ILE A 277 -3.35 -5.95 9.75
C ILE A 277 -2.31 -5.40 10.73
N ILE A 278 -1.08 -5.20 10.31
CA ILE A 278 0.02 -4.78 11.19
C ILE A 278 -0.34 -3.54 12.02
N TRP A 279 -1.04 -2.59 11.42
CA TRP A 279 -1.44 -1.34 12.08
C TRP A 279 -2.66 -1.51 13.01
N PHE A 280 -3.36 -2.65 12.93
CA PHE A 280 -4.61 -2.90 13.64
C PHE A 280 -4.51 -3.97 14.72
N GLN A 281 -3.32 -4.55 14.96
CA GLN A 281 -3.14 -5.71 15.84
C GLN A 281 -3.74 -5.55 17.24
N ASN A 282 -3.68 -4.33 17.80
CA ASN A 282 -4.25 -4.05 19.13
C ASN A 282 -5.74 -3.66 19.10
N LEU A 283 -6.31 -3.49 17.91
CA LEU A 283 -7.68 -3.01 17.71
C LEU A 283 -8.64 -4.10 17.23
N VAL A 284 -8.10 -5.20 16.70
CA VAL A 284 -8.88 -6.31 16.15
C VAL A 284 -8.39 -7.65 16.69
N GLU A 285 -9.25 -8.66 16.72
CA GLU A 285 -8.80 -10.03 16.90
C GLU A 285 -8.14 -10.53 15.60
N ASN A 286 -6.82 -10.79 15.67
CA ASN A 286 -6.04 -11.18 14.51
C ASN A 286 -5.92 -12.72 14.40
N ARG A 287 -6.38 -13.29 13.30
CA ARG A 287 -6.34 -14.73 12.95
C ARG A 287 -5.47 -14.93 11.70
N ASN A 288 -4.15 -14.86 11.87
CA ASN A 288 -3.23 -15.20 10.79
C ASN A 288 -3.12 -16.72 10.60
N LEU A 289 -3.63 -17.23 9.48
CA LEU A 289 -3.61 -18.66 9.13
C LEU A 289 -2.58 -18.97 8.03
N GLY A 290 -1.81 -17.97 7.59
CA GLY A 290 -0.72 -18.10 6.64
C GLY A 290 0.63 -18.32 7.33
N LYS A 291 1.65 -18.59 6.52
CA LYS A 291 3.03 -18.57 6.98
C LYS A 291 3.53 -17.12 6.98
N PRO A 292 3.90 -16.56 8.15
CA PRO A 292 4.46 -15.22 8.19
C PRO A 292 5.79 -15.16 7.44
N PHE A 293 6.13 -13.98 6.93
CA PHE A 293 7.48 -13.71 6.45
C PHE A 293 8.46 -13.72 7.62
N GLU A 294 9.73 -13.96 7.36
CA GLU A 294 10.76 -14.07 8.40
C GLU A 294 10.80 -12.82 9.31
N GLU A 295 10.65 -11.63 8.71
CA GLU A 295 10.68 -10.37 9.46
C GLU A 295 9.33 -9.96 10.06
N TYR A 296 8.24 -10.67 9.73
CA TYR A 296 6.86 -10.28 10.10
C TYR A 296 6.69 -10.14 11.61
N ASP A 297 7.11 -11.14 12.37
CA ASP A 297 6.91 -11.16 13.83
C ASP A 297 7.68 -10.04 14.53
N GLY A 298 8.89 -9.73 14.07
CA GLY A 298 9.70 -8.63 14.60
C GLY A 298 9.08 -7.26 14.34
N VAL A 299 8.60 -7.03 13.13
CA VAL A 299 7.92 -5.78 12.76
C VAL A 299 6.60 -5.64 13.51
N ALA A 300 5.82 -6.70 13.58
CA ALA A 300 4.56 -6.74 14.29
C ALA A 300 4.72 -6.43 15.78
N ALA A 301 5.70 -7.08 16.44
CA ALA A 301 6.02 -6.85 17.86
C ALA A 301 6.47 -5.41 18.12
N TYR A 302 7.29 -4.83 17.24
CA TYR A 302 7.73 -3.44 17.36
C TYR A 302 6.56 -2.45 17.26
N ILE A 303 5.69 -2.60 16.27
CA ILE A 303 4.51 -1.73 16.10
C ILE A 303 3.57 -1.86 17.30
N GLN A 304 3.39 -3.07 17.80
CA GLN A 304 2.57 -3.34 18.97
C GLN A 304 3.11 -2.67 20.24
N SER A 305 4.44 -2.66 20.44
CA SER A 305 5.06 -2.05 21.63
C SER A 305 4.96 -0.54 21.67
N GLU A 306 4.85 0.13 20.52
CA GLU A 306 4.72 1.59 20.44
C GLU A 306 3.27 2.10 20.54
N THR A 307 2.29 1.20 20.45
CA THR A 307 0.86 1.56 20.50
C THR A 307 0.30 1.45 21.93
N LEU A 308 1.10 0.97 22.88
CA LEU A 308 0.81 0.93 24.31
C LEU A 308 1.36 2.17 25.01
#